data_26d3855faaab9f1eb4eb036d712749f6
#
_entry.id   26d3855faaab9f1eb4eb036d712749f6
#
_cell.length_a   1.000
_cell.length_b   1.000
_cell.length_c   1.000
_cell.angle_alpha   90.00
_cell.angle_beta   90.00
_cell.angle_gamma   90.00
#
_symmetry.space_group_name_H-M   'P 1'
#
loop_
_entity.id
_entity.type
_entity.pdbx_description
1 polymer ?
#
loop_
_entity_poly.entity_id
_entity_poly.type
_entity_poly.pdbx_seq_one_letter_code
_entity_poly.pdbx_strand_id
1 'polypeptide(L)'
;QIIQNDLPGQIRILSHLHKQPKLTDTGLVYFFLSSGYAHWMTNPKHLCMGREIYGQLTGKQKQTYYGKFAKSYFYPDKTPEKGDYYIDANLFDLKGDSCKLTDYLNKGKYILLDFWDLYCAPCKKSVPGLKELFSSCADKLTIISINVGSRESQVKGSSDFLWENLSDGQGLTGIASRYGIKSIPCFILIAPNGRI
;
A
#
# COMPACT_ATOMS: atom_id res chain seq x y z
N GLN A 1 5.84 -10.07 25.33
CA GLN A 1 6.19 -11.33 24.60
C GLN A 1 5.03 -12.36 24.56
N ILE A 2 4.05 -12.28 25.45
CA ILE A 2 2.92 -13.25 25.54
C ILE A 2 1.83 -12.95 24.49
N ILE A 3 1.80 -11.75 23.94
CA ILE A 3 0.69 -11.27 23.08
C ILE A 3 0.86 -11.68 21.60
N GLN A 4 2.04 -12.04 21.14
CA GLN A 4 2.30 -12.25 19.70
C GLN A 4 1.65 -13.50 19.08
N ASN A 5 1.26 -14.50 19.86
CA ASN A 5 0.73 -15.78 19.35
C ASN A 5 -0.71 -16.12 19.78
N ASP A 6 -1.36 -15.30 20.62
CA ASP A 6 -2.76 -15.52 21.06
C ASP A 6 -3.70 -14.48 20.41
N LEU A 7 -4.03 -14.70 19.15
CA LEU A 7 -4.92 -13.82 18.42
C LEU A 7 -6.32 -13.66 19.02
N PRO A 8 -7.01 -14.72 19.52
CA PRO A 8 -8.27 -14.56 20.24
C PRO A 8 -8.16 -13.72 21.50
N GLY A 9 -7.03 -13.82 22.23
CA GLY A 9 -6.75 -12.99 23.41
C GLY A 9 -6.52 -11.53 23.02
N GLN A 10 -5.76 -11.28 21.95
CA GLN A 10 -5.54 -9.93 21.41
C GLN A 10 -6.86 -9.26 21.05
N ILE A 11 -7.76 -9.95 20.38
CA ILE A 11 -9.07 -9.43 20.00
C ILE A 11 -9.92 -9.11 21.22
N ARG A 12 -9.92 -9.98 22.24
CA ARG A 12 -10.62 -9.70 23.50
C ARG A 12 -10.08 -8.46 24.19
N ILE A 13 -8.76 -8.31 24.23
CA ILE A 13 -8.09 -7.12 24.79
C ILE A 13 -8.49 -5.88 23.98
N LEU A 14 -8.45 -5.93 22.66
CA LEU A 14 -8.84 -4.82 21.79
C LEU A 14 -10.30 -4.44 21.95
N SER A 15 -11.20 -5.41 22.01
CA SER A 15 -12.63 -5.17 22.25
C SER A 15 -12.89 -4.56 23.64
N HIS A 16 -12.08 -4.93 24.63
CA HIS A 16 -12.14 -4.34 25.97
C HIS A 16 -11.58 -2.91 25.97
N LEU A 17 -10.42 -2.70 25.35
CA LEU A 17 -9.76 -1.40 25.27
C LEU A 17 -10.57 -0.40 24.43
N HIS A 18 -11.26 -0.85 23.39
CA HIS A 18 -12.17 -0.01 22.59
C HIS A 18 -13.31 0.59 23.41
N LYS A 19 -13.72 -0.07 24.47
CA LYS A 19 -14.74 0.44 25.41
C LYS A 19 -14.18 1.46 26.41
N GLN A 20 -12.86 1.70 26.44
CA GLN A 20 -12.22 2.62 27.37
C GLN A 20 -12.15 4.03 26.74
N PRO A 21 -12.71 5.06 27.40
CA PRO A 21 -12.83 6.42 26.81
C PRO A 21 -11.49 7.18 26.68
N LYS A 22 -10.39 6.63 27.18
CA LYS A 22 -9.06 7.30 27.17
C LYS A 22 -8.08 6.78 26.13
N LEU A 23 -8.40 5.70 25.40
CA LEU A 23 -7.52 5.20 24.34
C LEU A 23 -7.86 5.89 23.02
N THR A 24 -6.86 6.50 22.41
CA THR A 24 -7.00 7.03 21.07
C THR A 24 -7.13 5.86 20.10
N ASP A 25 -8.27 5.79 19.45
CA ASP A 25 -8.72 4.67 18.61
C ASP A 25 -7.80 4.36 17.44
N THR A 26 -6.98 5.33 17.02
CA THR A 26 -5.93 5.15 16.01
C THR A 26 -4.84 4.17 16.46
N GLY A 27 -4.45 4.21 17.74
CA GLY A 27 -3.49 3.26 18.30
C GLY A 27 -4.03 1.83 18.34
N LEU A 28 -5.33 1.68 18.61
CA LEU A 28 -5.99 0.37 18.62
C LEU A 28 -6.06 -0.26 17.24
N VAL A 29 -6.46 0.52 16.22
CA VAL A 29 -6.49 0.04 14.84
C VAL A 29 -5.09 -0.32 14.36
N TYR A 30 -4.07 0.49 14.72
CA TYR A 30 -2.68 0.20 14.39
C TYR A 30 -2.17 -1.07 15.07
N PHE A 31 -2.40 -1.22 16.37
CA PHE A 31 -2.01 -2.42 17.11
C PHE A 31 -2.70 -3.67 16.56
N PHE A 32 -3.97 -3.55 16.24
CA PHE A 32 -4.77 -4.60 15.63
C PHE A 32 -4.22 -5.04 14.26
N LEU A 33 -3.89 -4.09 13.40
CA LEU A 33 -3.36 -4.37 12.07
C LEU A 33 -1.91 -4.86 12.11
N SER A 34 -1.08 -4.33 13.01
CA SER A 34 0.33 -4.71 13.12
C SER A 34 0.55 -6.08 13.78
N SER A 35 -0.31 -6.46 14.70
CA SER A 35 -0.17 -7.70 15.46
C SER A 35 -0.73 -8.95 14.76
N GLY A 36 -1.63 -8.78 13.79
CA GLY A 36 -2.35 -9.89 13.17
C GLY A 36 -2.26 -10.02 11.67
N TYR A 37 -1.50 -9.17 11.01
CA TYR A 37 -1.52 -8.97 9.56
C TYR A 37 -1.48 -10.27 8.72
N ALA A 38 -0.54 -11.16 8.98
CA ALA A 38 -0.40 -12.39 8.21
C ALA A 38 -1.48 -13.46 8.51
N HIS A 39 -1.98 -13.50 9.77
CA HIS A 39 -2.97 -14.48 10.22
C HIS A 39 -4.42 -14.11 9.83
N TRP A 40 -4.71 -12.81 9.69
CA TRP A 40 -6.05 -12.34 9.34
C TRP A 40 -6.43 -12.67 7.91
N MET A 41 -5.45 -12.69 7.01
CA MET A 41 -5.65 -12.93 5.57
C MET A 41 -6.12 -14.34 5.25
N THR A 42 -5.73 -15.32 6.05
CA THR A 42 -5.89 -16.73 5.73
C THR A 42 -7.04 -17.41 6.47
N ASN A 43 -7.58 -16.76 7.54
CA ASN A 43 -8.62 -17.36 8.36
C ASN A 43 -9.94 -16.58 8.28
N PRO A 44 -11.01 -17.16 7.66
CA PRO A 44 -12.32 -16.50 7.52
C PRO A 44 -12.92 -16.03 8.85
N LYS A 45 -12.68 -16.75 9.95
CA LYS A 45 -13.17 -16.39 11.29
C LYS A 45 -12.55 -15.07 11.75
N HIS A 46 -11.26 -14.88 11.51
CA HIS A 46 -10.57 -13.64 11.86
C HIS A 46 -11.04 -12.46 11.01
N LEU A 47 -11.32 -12.67 9.73
CA LEU A 47 -11.91 -11.64 8.88
C LEU A 47 -13.28 -11.17 9.39
N CYS A 48 -14.15 -12.08 9.83
CA CYS A 48 -15.44 -11.73 10.44
C CYS A 48 -15.24 -10.86 11.69
N MET A 49 -14.36 -11.29 12.60
CA MET A 49 -14.08 -10.54 13.82
C MET A 49 -13.49 -9.15 13.53
N GLY A 50 -12.59 -9.05 12.57
CA GLY A 50 -12.02 -7.77 12.12
C GLY A 50 -13.07 -6.83 11.55
N ARG A 51 -14.02 -7.35 10.78
CA ARG A 51 -15.17 -6.60 10.25
C ARG A 51 -16.09 -6.10 11.37
N GLU A 52 -16.37 -6.91 12.38
CA GLU A 52 -17.15 -6.49 13.55
C GLU A 52 -16.49 -5.31 14.27
N ILE A 53 -15.17 -5.40 14.54
CA ILE A 53 -14.44 -4.33 15.22
C ILE A 53 -14.40 -3.07 14.34
N TYR A 54 -14.15 -3.21 13.04
CA TYR A 54 -14.22 -2.08 12.13
C TYR A 54 -15.64 -1.45 12.12
N GLY A 55 -16.68 -2.26 12.20
CA GLY A 55 -18.08 -1.81 12.29
C GLY A 55 -18.31 -0.87 13.49
N GLN A 56 -17.66 -1.15 14.61
CA GLN A 56 -17.78 -0.37 15.85
C GLN A 56 -17.02 0.96 15.83
N LEU A 57 -16.11 1.18 14.86
CA LEU A 57 -15.41 2.45 14.73
C LEU A 57 -16.37 3.59 14.41
N THR A 58 -16.14 4.74 15.04
CA THR A 58 -16.88 5.98 14.74
C THR A 58 -16.52 6.51 13.34
N GLY A 59 -17.34 7.42 12.81
CA GLY A 59 -17.05 8.05 11.52
C GLY A 59 -15.70 8.77 11.49
N LYS A 60 -15.30 9.44 12.58
CA LYS A 60 -13.99 10.11 12.69
C LYS A 60 -12.84 9.09 12.64
N GLN A 61 -12.97 7.98 13.35
CA GLN A 61 -11.96 6.91 13.38
C GLN A 61 -11.78 6.26 12.00
N LYS A 62 -12.86 6.02 11.28
CA LYS A 62 -12.85 5.48 9.91
C LYS A 62 -12.14 6.41 8.91
N GLN A 63 -12.10 7.72 9.17
CA GLN A 63 -11.41 8.70 8.32
C GLN A 63 -9.92 8.84 8.62
N THR A 64 -9.40 8.30 9.72
CA THR A 64 -7.97 8.28 9.99
C THR A 64 -7.24 7.38 8.99
N TYR A 65 -5.91 7.54 8.89
CA TYR A 65 -5.06 6.66 8.08
C TYR A 65 -5.32 5.18 8.39
N TYR A 66 -5.32 4.82 9.67
CA TYR A 66 -5.53 3.43 10.09
C TYR A 66 -6.96 2.95 9.85
N GLY A 67 -7.96 3.81 9.98
CA GLY A 67 -9.35 3.48 9.64
C GLY A 67 -9.51 3.20 8.15
N LYS A 68 -8.90 4.02 7.28
CA LYS A 68 -8.87 3.81 5.83
C LYS A 68 -8.11 2.54 5.46
N PHE A 69 -6.97 2.29 6.11
CA PHE A 69 -6.20 1.07 5.91
C PHE A 69 -6.99 -0.18 6.32
N ALA A 70 -7.68 -0.14 7.48
CA ALA A 70 -8.57 -1.22 7.90
C ALA A 70 -9.72 -1.43 6.89
N LYS A 71 -10.31 -0.35 6.36
CA LYS A 71 -11.33 -0.44 5.31
C LYS A 71 -10.79 -1.17 4.09
N SER A 72 -9.66 -0.75 3.56
CA SER A 72 -9.07 -1.38 2.36
C SER A 72 -8.74 -2.86 2.56
N TYR A 73 -8.60 -3.27 3.79
CA TYR A 73 -8.30 -4.63 4.19
C TYR A 73 -9.55 -5.49 4.35
N PHE A 74 -10.51 -5.03 5.16
CA PHE A 74 -11.71 -5.80 5.48
C PHE A 74 -12.84 -5.66 4.46
N TYR A 75 -12.84 -4.57 3.70
CA TYR A 75 -13.82 -4.24 2.67
C TYR A 75 -13.08 -3.69 1.44
N PRO A 76 -12.22 -4.51 0.80
CA PRO A 76 -11.50 -4.05 -0.38
C PRO A 76 -12.48 -3.66 -1.48
N ASP A 77 -12.21 -2.52 -2.12
CA ASP A 77 -12.85 -2.20 -3.38
C ASP A 77 -12.44 -3.25 -4.43
N LYS A 78 -13.20 -3.37 -5.53
CA LYS A 78 -12.79 -4.24 -6.63
C LYS A 78 -11.41 -3.79 -7.13
N THR A 79 -10.43 -4.68 -7.03
CA THR A 79 -9.08 -4.43 -7.53
C THR A 79 -8.97 -4.86 -8.99
N PRO A 80 -8.16 -4.20 -9.79
CA PRO A 80 -7.97 -4.60 -11.17
C PRO A 80 -7.28 -5.97 -11.24
N GLU A 81 -7.73 -6.77 -12.18
CA GLU A 81 -7.17 -8.07 -12.50
C GLU A 81 -6.43 -8.02 -13.84
N LYS A 82 -5.70 -9.08 -14.16
CA LYS A 82 -5.06 -9.22 -15.48
C LYS A 82 -6.08 -9.03 -16.60
N GLY A 83 -5.82 -8.08 -17.49
CA GLY A 83 -6.69 -7.70 -18.59
C GLY A 83 -7.56 -6.47 -18.31
N ASP A 84 -7.69 -6.02 -17.06
CA ASP A 84 -8.34 -4.75 -16.73
C ASP A 84 -7.47 -3.55 -17.11
N TYR A 85 -8.06 -2.37 -17.19
CA TYR A 85 -7.30 -1.15 -17.40
C TYR A 85 -6.63 -0.70 -16.08
N TYR A 86 -5.47 -0.04 -16.25
CA TYR A 86 -4.77 0.59 -15.14
C TYR A 86 -5.66 1.61 -14.41
N ILE A 87 -5.30 1.91 -13.17
CA ILE A 87 -5.98 2.94 -12.37
C ILE A 87 -5.16 4.21 -12.44
N ASP A 88 -5.73 5.28 -13.02
CA ASP A 88 -5.12 6.59 -12.98
C ASP A 88 -5.19 7.22 -11.58
N ALA A 89 -4.17 8.00 -11.23
CA ALA A 89 -4.08 8.68 -9.95
C ALA A 89 -3.31 10.00 -10.07
N ASN A 90 -3.68 10.96 -9.24
CA ASN A 90 -2.86 12.15 -9.03
C ASN A 90 -1.69 11.77 -8.11
N LEU A 91 -0.50 12.02 -8.57
CA LEU A 91 0.76 11.70 -7.92
C LEU A 91 1.61 12.97 -7.80
N PHE A 92 2.63 12.92 -6.98
CA PHE A 92 3.60 13.99 -6.80
C PHE A 92 5.00 13.45 -7.04
N ASP A 93 5.79 14.18 -7.78
CA ASP A 93 7.20 13.88 -8.00
C ASP A 93 8.07 14.28 -6.77
N LEU A 94 9.40 14.14 -6.91
CA LEU A 94 10.36 14.51 -5.88
C LEU A 94 10.41 16.02 -5.59
N LYS A 95 10.00 16.86 -6.53
CA LYS A 95 9.93 18.33 -6.34
C LYS A 95 8.61 18.71 -5.67
N GLY A 96 7.60 17.86 -5.71
CA GLY A 96 6.25 18.11 -5.23
C GLY A 96 5.31 18.57 -6.35
N ASP A 97 5.76 18.52 -7.60
CA ASP A 97 4.94 18.84 -8.75
C ASP A 97 3.92 17.72 -8.99
N SER A 98 2.69 18.12 -9.30
CA SER A 98 1.60 17.17 -9.56
C SER A 98 1.71 16.58 -10.95
N CYS A 99 1.56 15.26 -11.05
CA CYS A 99 1.49 14.52 -12.31
C CYS A 99 0.43 13.42 -12.20
N LYS A 100 0.10 12.81 -13.33
CA LYS A 100 -0.79 11.65 -13.39
C LYS A 100 -0.07 10.45 -13.96
N LEU A 101 -0.52 9.27 -13.59
CA LEU A 101 0.03 8.04 -14.18
C LEU A 101 -0.21 8.01 -15.69
N THR A 102 -1.33 8.58 -16.15
CA THR A 102 -1.65 8.72 -17.57
C THR A 102 -0.60 9.50 -18.37
N ASP A 103 0.16 10.42 -17.74
CA ASP A 103 1.19 11.24 -18.41
C ASP A 103 2.38 10.40 -18.91
N TYR A 104 2.52 9.20 -18.37
CA TYR A 104 3.56 8.23 -18.72
C TYR A 104 3.10 7.18 -19.73
N LEU A 105 1.79 7.07 -19.95
CA LEU A 105 1.19 6.14 -20.92
C LEU A 105 1.29 6.65 -22.36
N ASN A 106 0.89 5.82 -23.30
CA ASN A 106 0.81 6.14 -24.73
C ASN A 106 2.15 6.46 -25.42
N LYS A 107 3.28 6.09 -24.78
CA LYS A 107 4.62 6.20 -25.38
C LYS A 107 5.09 4.91 -26.09
N GLY A 108 4.17 3.97 -26.33
CA GLY A 108 4.45 2.68 -26.97
C GLY A 108 5.25 1.69 -26.10
N LYS A 109 5.48 2.02 -24.83
CA LYS A 109 6.24 1.18 -23.89
C LYS A 109 5.34 0.55 -22.83
N TYR A 110 5.78 -0.56 -22.30
CA TYR A 110 5.24 -1.09 -21.05
C TYR A 110 5.61 -0.15 -19.89
N ILE A 111 4.78 -0.13 -18.86
CA ILE A 111 5.09 0.55 -17.58
C ILE A 111 5.14 -0.50 -16.49
N LEU A 112 6.24 -0.53 -15.75
CA LEU A 112 6.38 -1.30 -14.51
C LEU A 112 6.20 -0.35 -13.33
N LEU A 113 5.09 -0.50 -12.61
CA LEU A 113 4.92 0.16 -11.32
C LEU A 113 5.61 -0.68 -10.25
N ASP A 114 6.49 -0.05 -9.48
CA ASP A 114 7.19 -0.63 -8.33
C ASP A 114 6.71 0.06 -7.05
N PHE A 115 5.92 -0.62 -6.23
CA PHE A 115 5.46 -0.11 -4.95
C PHE A 115 6.46 -0.41 -3.85
N TRP A 116 6.98 0.64 -3.21
CA TRP A 116 8.14 0.53 -2.32
C TRP A 116 8.09 1.51 -1.14
N ASP A 117 8.99 1.28 -0.16
CA ASP A 117 9.27 2.21 0.93
C ASP A 117 10.77 2.16 1.32
N LEU A 118 11.32 3.27 1.81
CA LEU A 118 12.72 3.36 2.25
C LEU A 118 13.08 2.33 3.33
N TYR A 119 12.15 2.01 4.21
CA TYR A 119 12.37 1.08 5.32
C TYR A 119 12.05 -0.38 4.98
N CYS A 120 11.64 -0.64 3.73
CA CYS A 120 11.37 -1.99 3.22
C CYS A 120 12.67 -2.67 2.76
N ALA A 121 13.24 -3.53 3.59
CA ALA A 121 14.47 -4.25 3.24
C ALA A 121 14.33 -5.14 1.99
N PRO A 122 13.23 -5.88 1.75
CA PRO A 122 13.03 -6.60 0.49
C PRO A 122 12.98 -5.68 -0.73
N CYS A 123 12.38 -4.47 -0.61
CA CYS A 123 12.34 -3.50 -1.70
C CYS A 123 13.75 -3.07 -2.12
N LYS A 124 14.64 -2.81 -1.15
CA LYS A 124 16.04 -2.48 -1.44
C LYS A 124 16.77 -3.61 -2.19
N LYS A 125 16.45 -4.85 -1.89
CA LYS A 125 17.04 -6.02 -2.56
C LYS A 125 16.59 -6.15 -4.03
N SER A 126 15.43 -5.60 -4.41
CA SER A 126 14.97 -5.63 -5.80
C SER A 126 15.60 -4.55 -6.69
N VAL A 127 16.14 -3.47 -6.11
CA VAL A 127 16.70 -2.33 -6.86
C VAL A 127 17.78 -2.73 -7.88
N PRO A 128 18.77 -3.60 -7.57
CA PRO A 128 19.75 -4.00 -8.58
C PRO A 128 19.11 -4.63 -9.82
N GLY A 129 18.15 -5.55 -9.66
CA GLY A 129 17.43 -6.15 -10.77
C GLY A 129 16.57 -5.15 -11.56
N LEU A 130 15.98 -4.17 -10.88
CA LEU A 130 15.26 -3.09 -11.56
C LEU A 130 16.20 -2.19 -12.37
N LYS A 131 17.42 -1.91 -11.88
CA LYS A 131 18.46 -1.16 -12.64
C LYS A 131 18.90 -1.92 -13.90
N GLU A 132 19.04 -3.23 -13.80
CA GLU A 132 19.35 -4.07 -14.96
C GLU A 132 18.22 -4.02 -16.00
N LEU A 133 16.96 -4.18 -15.57
CA LEU A 133 15.79 -4.04 -16.44
C LEU A 133 15.70 -2.64 -17.08
N PHE A 134 15.92 -1.59 -16.28
CA PHE A 134 15.90 -0.21 -16.77
C PHE A 134 16.92 0.01 -17.89
N SER A 135 18.11 -0.56 -17.75
CA SER A 135 19.18 -0.41 -18.74
C SER A 135 18.98 -1.30 -19.97
N SER A 136 18.54 -2.55 -19.77
CA SER A 136 18.43 -3.53 -20.86
C SER A 136 17.14 -3.42 -21.67
N CYS A 137 16.08 -2.82 -21.12
CA CYS A 137 14.76 -2.72 -21.74
C CYS A 137 14.30 -1.28 -21.95
N ALA A 138 15.20 -0.30 -21.94
CA ALA A 138 14.87 1.12 -22.01
C ALA A 138 14.06 1.53 -23.24
N ASP A 139 14.17 0.78 -24.35
CA ASP A 139 13.38 0.97 -25.56
C ASP A 139 11.91 0.52 -25.43
N LYS A 140 11.62 -0.43 -24.53
CA LYS A 140 10.31 -1.12 -24.38
C LYS A 140 9.66 -0.93 -23.03
N LEU A 141 10.40 -0.52 -22.01
CA LEU A 141 9.93 -0.46 -20.63
C LEU A 141 10.23 0.90 -20.00
N THR A 142 9.24 1.45 -19.32
CA THR A 142 9.37 2.56 -18.38
C THR A 142 9.15 2.01 -16.97
N ILE A 143 10.04 2.30 -16.04
CA ILE A 143 9.83 1.98 -14.61
C ILE A 143 9.34 3.24 -13.91
N ILE A 144 8.36 3.10 -13.04
CA ILE A 144 7.83 4.16 -12.17
C ILE A 144 7.74 3.56 -10.77
N SER A 145 8.55 4.06 -9.85
CA SER A 145 8.43 3.67 -8.44
C SER A 145 7.37 4.52 -7.75
N ILE A 146 6.47 3.87 -7.01
CA ILE A 146 5.42 4.50 -6.22
C ILE A 146 5.77 4.31 -4.75
N ASN A 147 6.19 5.40 -4.11
CA ASN A 147 6.50 5.37 -2.68
C ASN A 147 5.20 5.34 -1.86
N VAL A 148 5.09 4.35 -0.98
CA VAL A 148 3.96 4.19 -0.05
C VAL A 148 4.32 4.56 1.39
N GLY A 149 5.47 5.19 1.60
CA GLY A 149 5.92 5.72 2.87
C GLY A 149 5.61 7.21 3.04
N SER A 150 6.37 7.85 3.91
CA SER A 150 6.30 9.29 4.09
C SER A 150 7.02 10.05 2.97
N ARG A 151 6.76 11.37 2.86
CA ARG A 151 7.51 12.24 1.95
C ARG A 151 9.02 12.17 2.21
N GLU A 152 9.42 12.06 3.45
CA GLU A 152 10.84 11.88 3.82
C GLU A 152 11.39 10.56 3.26
N SER A 153 10.62 9.48 3.35
CA SER A 153 10.97 8.18 2.75
C SER A 153 11.15 8.29 1.24
N GLN A 154 10.22 8.95 0.55
CA GLN A 154 10.29 9.17 -0.90
C GLN A 154 11.58 9.91 -1.28
N VAL A 155 11.87 11.04 -0.63
CA VAL A 155 13.02 11.88 -0.98
C VAL A 155 14.35 11.21 -0.64
N LYS A 156 14.48 10.67 0.58
CA LYS A 156 15.74 10.02 1.02
C LYS A 156 16.06 8.75 0.24
N GLY A 157 15.04 8.00 -0.15
CA GLY A 157 15.25 6.74 -0.88
C GLY A 157 15.43 6.91 -2.38
N SER A 158 15.17 8.11 -2.92
CA SER A 158 15.18 8.36 -4.36
C SER A 158 16.58 8.32 -5.01
N SER A 159 17.64 8.48 -4.23
CA SER A 159 19.03 8.46 -4.71
C SER A 159 19.41 7.13 -5.39
N ASP A 160 18.72 6.06 -5.05
CA ASP A 160 18.97 4.75 -5.61
C ASP A 160 18.28 4.49 -6.95
N PHE A 161 17.34 5.35 -7.36
CA PHE A 161 16.56 5.16 -8.59
C PHE A 161 17.09 5.98 -9.76
N LEU A 162 17.07 5.37 -10.96
CA LEU A 162 17.43 6.01 -12.24
C LEU A 162 16.18 6.43 -13.05
N TRP A 163 15.00 6.29 -12.45
CA TRP A 163 13.69 6.50 -13.07
C TRP A 163 12.78 7.30 -12.13
N GLU A 164 11.56 7.57 -12.59
CA GLU A 164 10.59 8.36 -11.85
C GLU A 164 10.20 7.72 -10.52
N ASN A 165 10.17 8.55 -9.48
CA ASN A 165 9.76 8.15 -8.13
C ASN A 165 8.65 9.08 -7.65
N LEU A 166 7.45 8.54 -7.63
CA LEU A 166 6.20 9.25 -7.37
C LEU A 166 5.56 8.81 -6.06
N SER A 167 4.62 9.60 -5.55
CA SER A 167 3.80 9.24 -4.38
C SER A 167 2.47 9.99 -4.43
N ASP A 168 1.39 9.38 -3.94
CA ASP A 168 0.13 10.09 -3.71
C ASP A 168 0.03 10.68 -2.29
N GLY A 169 1.06 10.47 -1.46
CA GLY A 169 1.09 10.91 -0.07
C GLY A 169 0.11 10.17 0.86
N GLN A 170 -0.57 9.14 0.38
CA GLN A 170 -1.60 8.40 1.13
C GLN A 170 -1.13 7.03 1.61
N GLY A 171 0.12 6.68 1.34
CA GLY A 171 0.71 5.42 1.75
C GLY A 171 -0.04 4.21 1.16
N LEU A 172 -0.28 3.20 1.99
CA LEU A 172 -1.03 2.02 1.56
C LEU A 172 -2.55 2.24 1.44
N THR A 173 -3.06 3.46 1.70
CA THR A 173 -4.50 3.77 1.64
C THR A 173 -4.94 4.49 0.37
N GLY A 174 -3.99 4.89 -0.46
CA GLY A 174 -4.22 5.60 -1.70
C GLY A 174 -4.23 4.69 -2.93
N ILE A 175 -3.42 5.02 -3.93
CA ILE A 175 -3.30 4.24 -5.17
C ILE A 175 -2.95 2.77 -4.89
N ALA A 176 -2.10 2.50 -3.90
CA ALA A 176 -1.74 1.13 -3.51
C ALA A 176 -2.98 0.31 -3.11
N SER A 177 -3.89 0.88 -2.29
CA SER A 177 -5.12 0.17 -1.91
C SER A 177 -6.05 -0.10 -3.09
N ARG A 178 -6.11 0.83 -4.05
CA ARG A 178 -6.93 0.69 -5.27
C ARG A 178 -6.41 -0.44 -6.16
N TYR A 179 -5.10 -0.68 -6.19
CA TYR A 179 -4.48 -1.85 -6.83
C TYR A 179 -4.51 -3.12 -5.95
N GLY A 180 -5.12 -3.06 -4.77
CA GLY A 180 -5.21 -4.21 -3.86
C GLY A 180 -3.90 -4.57 -3.18
N ILE A 181 -2.92 -3.67 -3.16
CA ILE A 181 -1.60 -3.92 -2.59
C ILE A 181 -1.69 -3.91 -1.08
N LYS A 182 -1.28 -5.02 -0.47
CA LYS A 182 -1.30 -5.25 0.98
C LYS A 182 0.10 -5.32 1.59
N SER A 183 1.11 -5.55 0.75
CA SER A 183 2.51 -5.64 1.16
C SER A 183 3.43 -5.17 0.03
N ILE A 184 4.63 -4.77 0.38
CA ILE A 184 5.68 -4.31 -0.53
C ILE A 184 6.95 -5.16 -0.36
N PRO A 185 7.79 -5.32 -1.40
CA PRO A 185 7.59 -4.79 -2.76
C PRO A 185 6.43 -5.46 -3.49
N CYS A 186 5.77 -4.70 -4.35
CA CYS A 186 4.75 -5.22 -5.27
C CYS A 186 4.94 -4.58 -6.65
N PHE A 187 4.80 -5.37 -7.70
CA PHE A 187 5.01 -4.93 -9.06
C PHE A 187 3.74 -5.11 -9.89
N ILE A 188 3.38 -4.08 -10.66
CA ILE A 188 2.27 -4.12 -11.62
C ILE A 188 2.83 -3.77 -12.99
N LEU A 189 2.62 -4.63 -13.97
CA LEU A 189 3.01 -4.39 -15.35
C LEU A 189 1.80 -3.91 -16.15
N ILE A 190 1.94 -2.74 -16.79
CA ILE A 190 0.92 -2.13 -17.63
C ILE A 190 1.42 -2.18 -19.08
N ALA A 191 0.62 -2.76 -19.96
CA ALA A 191 0.91 -2.82 -21.39
C ALA A 191 0.75 -1.44 -22.07
N PRO A 192 1.31 -1.23 -23.27
CA PRO A 192 1.21 0.05 -23.99
C PRO A 192 -0.24 0.52 -24.26
N ASN A 193 -1.19 -0.40 -24.29
CA ASN A 193 -2.62 -0.10 -24.45
C ASN A 193 -3.35 0.18 -23.12
N GLY A 194 -2.61 0.28 -22.00
CA GLY A 194 -3.16 0.57 -20.66
C GLY A 194 -3.73 -0.63 -19.92
N ARG A 195 -3.56 -1.86 -20.41
CA ARG A 195 -4.05 -3.07 -19.71
C ARG A 195 -2.98 -3.66 -18.79
N ILE A 196 -3.41 -4.19 -17.65
CA ILE A 196 -2.58 -4.91 -16.67
C ILE A 196 -2.36 -6.34 -17.13
#